data_73623660d8b4c7727c9e7d320c97df00
#
_entry.id   73623660d8b4c7727c9e7d320c97df00
#
_cell.length_a   1.000
_cell.length_b   1.000
_cell.length_c   1.000
_cell.angle_alpha   90.00
_cell.angle_beta   90.00
_cell.angle_gamma   90.00
#
_symmetry.space_group_name_H-M   'P 1'
#
loop_
_entity.id
_entity.type
_entity.pdbx_description
1 polymer ?
#
loop_
_entity_poly.entity_id
_entity_poly.type
_entity_poly.pdbx_seq_one_letter_code
_entity_poly.pdbx_strand_id
1 'polypeptide(L)'
;MKKLLLFISFIFSAIIVNAQCNGRYYDENFSVKSTSNVLFGRNAEFDGDSIDLLMNVYEPDGDNFARRPLLVFAFGGSFTAGTRFSPDILTLCDRFAKRGYVTATIDYRLGFEDGNDSDTNQFKALIRGIQDMKAALRFFYKDASTVNDYRIDTTQIFCGGVSAGAFIALNHGYFKDTIFTNPPPDWVQGAYDEVGGIEGQSGNPGYSTKVKGVINLCGALADTLWIQATDPVLVSVHGTADDLVSYTQDTTSVEGMLMGSGLIHIRANNVGLPNHLHSFIGAGHVPFILPIPFIPPASQYMDSTIWTVRDFLYQHVECDSATISGLAERLAETPAMTVFPNPSNTVFNVLLDKTGEAFLLEVSDITGKRIASYAVGKNINTVSIPVADLGSGVFLLSLRSSQGTLLEVKKVISSR
;
A
#
# COMPACT_ATOMS: atom_id res chain seq x y z
N MET A 1 -4.29 -64.18 -3.93
CA MET A 1 -3.65 -63.11 -3.08
C MET A 1 -3.25 -61.94 -3.97
N LYS A 2 -4.10 -60.92 -4.06
CA LYS A 2 -3.83 -59.72 -4.87
C LYS A 2 -3.20 -58.66 -3.96
N LYS A 3 -1.96 -58.28 -4.25
CA LYS A 3 -1.25 -57.17 -3.56
C LYS A 3 -1.79 -55.87 -4.11
N LEU A 4 -2.43 -55.09 -3.24
CA LEU A 4 -2.90 -53.74 -3.49
C LEU A 4 -1.69 -52.79 -3.27
N LEU A 5 -1.16 -52.20 -4.33
CA LEU A 5 -0.15 -51.11 -4.25
C LEU A 5 -0.90 -49.82 -3.99
N LEU A 6 -0.73 -49.25 -2.80
CA LEU A 6 -1.16 -47.89 -2.48
C LEU A 6 -0.13 -46.92 -3.06
N PHE A 7 -0.52 -46.15 -4.09
CA PHE A 7 0.22 -44.99 -4.56
C PHE A 7 -0.13 -43.79 -3.65
N ILE A 8 0.78 -43.43 -2.74
CA ILE A 8 0.70 -42.17 -1.98
C ILE A 8 1.28 -41.08 -2.89
N SER A 9 0.36 -40.34 -3.50
CA SER A 9 0.72 -39.10 -4.23
C SER A 9 1.07 -38.02 -3.21
N PHE A 10 2.35 -37.74 -3.02
CA PHE A 10 2.83 -36.57 -2.30
C PHE A 10 2.60 -35.33 -3.19
N ILE A 11 1.55 -34.57 -2.90
CA ILE A 11 1.38 -33.22 -3.47
C ILE A 11 2.41 -32.35 -2.78
N PHE A 12 3.55 -32.12 -3.42
CA PHE A 12 4.49 -31.06 -3.09
C PHE A 12 3.79 -29.74 -3.43
N SER A 13 3.14 -29.11 -2.44
CA SER A 13 2.83 -27.70 -2.52
C SER A 13 4.16 -26.96 -2.50
N ALA A 14 4.68 -26.60 -3.67
CA ALA A 14 5.77 -25.65 -3.80
C ALA A 14 5.29 -24.33 -3.18
N ILE A 15 5.71 -24.04 -1.96
CA ILE A 15 5.64 -22.70 -1.41
C ILE A 15 6.62 -21.89 -2.25
N ILE A 16 6.09 -21.18 -3.25
CA ILE A 16 6.84 -20.15 -3.98
C ILE A 16 7.07 -19.05 -2.95
N VAL A 17 8.19 -19.10 -2.25
CA VAL A 17 8.71 -17.95 -1.53
C VAL A 17 9.17 -16.99 -2.63
N ASN A 18 8.28 -16.14 -3.07
CA ASN A 18 8.67 -14.97 -3.83
C ASN A 18 9.64 -14.19 -2.94
N ALA A 19 10.89 -14.13 -3.32
CA ALA A 19 11.81 -13.11 -2.84
C ALA A 19 11.31 -11.78 -3.42
N GLN A 20 10.30 -11.19 -2.74
CA GLN A 20 9.56 -10.05 -3.25
C GLN A 20 10.51 -8.87 -3.37
N CYS A 21 10.90 -8.54 -4.61
CA CYS A 21 11.49 -7.27 -5.01
C CYS A 21 12.80 -6.86 -4.29
N ASN A 22 13.53 -7.75 -3.60
CA ASN A 22 14.79 -7.44 -2.88
C ASN A 22 14.69 -6.22 -1.94
N GLY A 23 13.61 -6.12 -1.15
CA GLY A 23 13.35 -4.99 -0.25
C GLY A 23 12.75 -3.76 -0.93
N ARG A 24 12.69 -3.70 -2.27
CA ARG A 24 11.94 -2.67 -3.00
C ARG A 24 10.46 -2.77 -2.63
N TYR A 25 9.78 -1.64 -2.52
CA TYR A 25 8.41 -1.47 -2.06
C TYR A 25 8.19 -1.70 -0.56
N TYR A 26 9.21 -2.17 0.16
CA TYR A 26 9.21 -2.35 1.61
C TYR A 26 10.12 -1.36 2.33
N ASP A 27 11.39 -1.27 1.93
CA ASP A 27 12.40 -0.41 2.53
C ASP A 27 12.50 0.94 1.82
N GLU A 28 12.89 1.99 2.55
CA GLU A 28 13.13 3.33 2.00
C GLU A 28 14.54 3.39 1.37
N ASN A 29 14.64 3.04 0.11
CA ASN A 29 15.90 2.89 -0.62
C ASN A 29 16.22 4.06 -1.56
N PHE A 30 15.29 5.02 -1.73
CA PHE A 30 15.42 6.13 -2.69
C PHE A 30 15.34 7.49 -2.01
N SER A 31 15.99 8.49 -2.58
CA SER A 31 15.58 9.88 -2.42
C SER A 31 14.35 10.18 -3.29
N VAL A 32 13.70 11.31 -3.06
CA VAL A 32 12.46 11.65 -3.76
C VAL A 32 12.67 12.85 -4.66
N LYS A 33 12.29 12.70 -5.92
CA LYS A 33 12.11 13.78 -6.88
C LYS A 33 10.62 14.15 -6.92
N SER A 34 10.29 15.44 -6.91
CA SER A 34 8.89 15.89 -7.00
C SER A 34 8.68 16.84 -8.17
N THR A 35 7.50 16.70 -8.81
CA THR A 35 6.99 17.63 -9.82
C THR A 35 5.67 18.18 -9.34
N SER A 36 5.62 19.50 -9.13
CA SER A 36 4.43 20.19 -8.60
C SER A 36 3.61 20.82 -9.70
N ASN A 37 2.32 21.04 -9.42
CA ASN A 37 1.36 21.73 -10.30
C ASN A 37 1.19 21.06 -11.67
N VAL A 38 1.20 19.74 -11.71
CA VAL A 38 0.90 18.99 -12.94
C VAL A 38 -0.61 19.09 -13.22
N LEU A 39 -0.98 19.69 -14.35
CA LEU A 39 -2.37 19.80 -14.76
C LEU A 39 -2.89 18.45 -15.24
N PHE A 40 -3.87 17.87 -14.55
CA PHE A 40 -4.49 16.61 -14.96
C PHE A 40 -5.92 16.75 -15.46
N GLY A 41 -6.57 17.88 -15.18
CA GLY A 41 -7.93 18.11 -15.57
C GLY A 41 -8.40 19.55 -15.37
N ARG A 42 -9.61 19.82 -15.81
CA ARG A 42 -10.32 21.09 -15.58
C ARG A 42 -11.82 20.75 -15.55
N ASN A 43 -12.56 21.35 -14.65
CA ASN A 43 -14.02 21.23 -14.64
C ASN A 43 -14.68 22.41 -13.90
N ALA A 44 -16.00 22.53 -14.04
CA ALA A 44 -16.77 23.53 -13.31
C ALA A 44 -16.92 23.15 -11.83
N GLU A 45 -16.78 24.11 -10.94
CA GLU A 45 -17.16 24.04 -9.54
C GLU A 45 -18.68 24.08 -9.35
N PHE A 46 -19.14 24.05 -8.11
CA PHE A 46 -20.56 24.11 -7.76
C PHE A 46 -21.24 25.43 -8.17
N ASP A 47 -20.48 26.53 -8.28
CA ASP A 47 -20.94 27.87 -8.69
C ASP A 47 -20.86 28.10 -10.20
N GLY A 48 -20.37 27.14 -10.96
CA GLY A 48 -20.23 27.18 -12.42
C GLY A 48 -18.88 27.70 -12.91
N ASP A 49 -18.05 28.25 -12.05
CA ASP A 49 -16.70 28.67 -12.42
C ASP A 49 -15.79 27.46 -12.69
N SER A 50 -14.98 27.53 -13.73
CA SER A 50 -14.06 26.45 -14.08
C SER A 50 -12.72 26.59 -13.39
N ILE A 51 -12.26 25.53 -12.73
CA ILE A 51 -10.92 25.46 -12.11
C ILE A 51 -10.02 24.44 -12.79
N ASP A 52 -8.73 24.72 -12.74
CA ASP A 52 -7.68 23.77 -13.08
C ASP A 52 -7.51 22.78 -11.92
N LEU A 53 -7.50 21.49 -12.25
CA LEU A 53 -7.24 20.42 -11.30
C LEU A 53 -5.76 20.04 -11.40
N LEU A 54 -5.03 20.31 -10.35
CA LEU A 54 -3.59 20.13 -10.27
C LEU A 54 -3.21 19.00 -9.33
N MET A 55 -2.09 18.34 -9.61
CA MET A 55 -1.51 17.35 -8.72
C MET A 55 -0.01 17.61 -8.52
N ASN A 56 0.52 17.06 -7.43
CA ASN A 56 1.96 16.95 -7.22
C ASN A 56 2.33 15.47 -7.31
N VAL A 57 3.36 15.17 -8.11
CA VAL A 57 3.84 13.81 -8.33
C VAL A 57 5.20 13.64 -7.67
N TYR A 58 5.39 12.54 -6.96
CA TYR A 58 6.62 12.17 -6.26
C TYR A 58 7.12 10.86 -6.82
N GLU A 59 8.39 10.83 -7.19
CA GLU A 59 9.05 9.69 -7.83
C GLU A 59 10.29 9.28 -7.06
N PRO A 60 10.64 7.99 -7.04
CA PRO A 60 11.95 7.56 -6.55
C PRO A 60 13.04 8.12 -7.46
N ASP A 61 13.92 8.96 -6.89
CA ASP A 61 15.01 9.60 -7.63
C ASP A 61 16.11 8.60 -7.97
N GLY A 62 16.61 8.64 -9.21
CA GLY A 62 17.63 7.72 -9.70
C GLY A 62 17.12 6.30 -9.98
N ASP A 63 15.82 6.04 -9.85
CA ASP A 63 15.23 4.75 -10.15
C ASP A 63 15.13 4.48 -11.66
N ASN A 64 15.63 3.33 -12.09
CA ASN A 64 15.65 2.92 -13.50
C ASN A 64 14.63 1.83 -13.88
N PHE A 65 13.70 1.50 -12.98
CA PHE A 65 12.67 0.51 -13.28
C PHE A 65 11.77 0.98 -14.43
N ALA A 66 11.47 0.05 -15.34
CA ALA A 66 10.68 0.33 -16.53
C ALA A 66 9.19 0.55 -16.20
N ARG A 67 8.69 -0.08 -15.13
CA ARG A 67 7.30 0.03 -14.68
C ARG A 67 7.25 0.08 -13.16
N ARG A 68 6.46 1.03 -12.62
CA ARG A 68 6.38 1.32 -11.19
C ARG A 68 4.91 1.34 -10.74
N PRO A 69 4.56 0.78 -9.57
CA PRO A 69 3.23 0.95 -9.00
C PRO A 69 2.95 2.42 -8.71
N LEU A 70 1.68 2.81 -8.81
CA LEU A 70 1.19 4.17 -8.57
C LEU A 70 0.24 4.19 -7.36
N LEU A 71 0.42 5.19 -6.48
CA LEU A 71 -0.53 5.54 -5.43
C LEU A 71 -1.04 6.95 -5.64
N VAL A 72 -2.36 7.15 -5.75
CA VAL A 72 -2.99 8.47 -5.89
C VAL A 72 -3.78 8.78 -4.64
N PHE A 73 -3.49 9.90 -3.96
CA PHE A 73 -4.12 10.29 -2.71
C PHE A 73 -4.94 11.58 -2.83
N ALA A 74 -6.16 11.54 -2.29
CA ALA A 74 -7.00 12.71 -2.05
C ALA A 74 -6.96 13.11 -0.56
N PHE A 75 -6.93 14.41 -0.29
CA PHE A 75 -6.87 14.98 1.06
C PHE A 75 -8.24 14.94 1.77
N GLY A 76 -8.24 15.11 3.10
CA GLY A 76 -9.42 15.31 3.93
C GLY A 76 -9.86 16.77 3.99
N GLY A 77 -11.03 17.02 4.61
CA GLY A 77 -11.53 18.39 4.83
C GLY A 77 -13.02 18.57 4.53
N SER A 78 -13.82 17.52 4.73
CA SER A 78 -15.29 17.53 4.62
C SER A 78 -15.82 18.13 3.29
N PHE A 79 -15.08 17.96 2.21
CA PHE A 79 -15.37 18.50 0.88
C PHE A 79 -15.41 20.04 0.79
N THR A 80 -15.08 20.76 1.85
CA THR A 80 -15.13 22.24 1.91
C THR A 80 -13.79 22.91 2.13
N ALA A 81 -12.80 22.13 2.58
CA ALA A 81 -11.47 22.63 2.93
C ALA A 81 -10.39 21.60 2.60
N GLY A 82 -9.14 21.98 2.85
CA GLY A 82 -7.98 21.11 2.59
C GLY A 82 -7.30 21.45 1.26
N THR A 83 -6.19 20.81 1.03
CA THR A 83 -5.40 20.98 -0.20
C THR A 83 -4.54 19.76 -0.46
N ARG A 84 -4.07 19.57 -1.71
CA ARG A 84 -3.07 18.56 -2.06
C ARG A 84 -1.73 18.72 -1.31
N PHE A 85 -1.55 19.79 -0.53
CA PHE A 85 -0.39 20.03 0.32
C PHE A 85 -0.64 19.64 1.79
N SER A 86 -1.72 18.95 2.10
CA SER A 86 -2.02 18.47 3.46
C SER A 86 -0.90 17.56 3.99
N PRO A 87 -0.35 17.82 5.19
CA PRO A 87 0.87 17.15 5.68
C PRO A 87 0.78 15.63 5.77
N ASP A 88 -0.40 15.09 6.05
CA ASP A 88 -0.67 13.66 6.15
C ASP A 88 -0.45 12.95 4.82
N ILE A 89 -1.10 13.42 3.74
CA ILE A 89 -0.93 12.83 2.40
C ILE A 89 0.45 13.12 1.82
N LEU A 90 1.06 14.27 2.10
CA LEU A 90 2.44 14.55 1.71
C LEU A 90 3.42 13.55 2.34
N THR A 91 3.23 13.25 3.64
CA THR A 91 4.05 12.27 4.36
C THR A 91 3.90 10.88 3.74
N LEU A 92 2.67 10.46 3.43
CA LEU A 92 2.43 9.19 2.74
C LEU A 92 3.13 9.16 1.37
N CYS A 93 2.96 10.20 0.55
CA CYS A 93 3.59 10.26 -0.76
C CYS A 93 5.12 10.18 -0.68
N ASP A 94 5.76 10.94 0.20
CA ASP A 94 7.21 10.92 0.40
C ASP A 94 7.70 9.54 0.82
N ARG A 95 7.07 8.95 1.85
CA ARG A 95 7.47 7.66 2.42
C ARG A 95 7.29 6.51 1.42
N PHE A 96 6.25 6.53 0.59
CA PHE A 96 6.04 5.50 -0.44
C PHE A 96 6.91 5.74 -1.69
N ALA A 97 7.17 6.99 -2.07
CA ALA A 97 8.13 7.28 -3.14
C ALA A 97 9.55 6.79 -2.77
N LYS A 98 9.98 6.98 -1.52
CA LYS A 98 11.24 6.40 -1.01
C LYS A 98 11.31 4.88 -1.11
N ARG A 99 10.18 4.19 -1.20
CA ARG A 99 10.08 2.73 -1.36
C ARG A 99 10.01 2.28 -2.82
N GLY A 100 10.01 3.19 -3.78
CA GLY A 100 10.00 2.87 -5.20
C GLY A 100 8.65 2.97 -5.89
N TYR A 101 7.61 3.46 -5.21
CA TYR A 101 6.34 3.81 -5.84
C TYR A 101 6.43 5.16 -6.53
N VAL A 102 5.63 5.37 -7.58
CA VAL A 102 5.20 6.72 -7.95
C VAL A 102 4.00 7.08 -7.12
N THR A 103 3.98 8.28 -6.53
CA THR A 103 2.85 8.72 -5.72
C THR A 103 2.38 10.10 -6.17
N ALA A 104 1.09 10.38 -5.99
CA ALA A 104 0.52 11.67 -6.34
C ALA A 104 -0.48 12.14 -5.28
N THR A 105 -0.44 13.45 -4.98
CA THR A 105 -1.52 14.14 -4.26
C THR A 105 -2.30 14.97 -5.26
N ILE A 106 -3.64 14.91 -5.21
CA ILE A 106 -4.51 15.57 -6.18
C ILE A 106 -5.37 16.65 -5.55
N ASP A 107 -5.67 17.71 -6.32
CA ASP A 107 -6.81 18.57 -6.05
C ASP A 107 -8.10 17.85 -6.45
N TYR A 108 -9.17 18.19 -5.80
CA TYR A 108 -10.53 17.87 -6.22
C TYR A 108 -11.45 19.07 -5.91
N ARG A 109 -12.54 19.20 -6.63
CA ARG A 109 -13.48 20.33 -6.50
C ARG A 109 -14.12 20.33 -5.12
N LEU A 110 -13.99 21.44 -4.44
CA LEU A 110 -14.53 21.68 -3.10
C LEU A 110 -15.81 22.51 -3.17
N GLY A 111 -16.55 22.52 -2.06
CA GLY A 111 -17.66 23.41 -1.81
C GLY A 111 -19.03 22.78 -2.03
N PHE A 112 -20.00 23.43 -1.38
CA PHE A 112 -21.42 23.09 -1.42
C PHE A 112 -22.21 24.24 -2.05
N GLU A 113 -23.23 23.89 -2.80
CA GLU A 113 -24.17 24.88 -3.33
C GLU A 113 -24.82 25.67 -2.21
N ASP A 114 -24.91 27.00 -2.38
CA ASP A 114 -25.45 27.95 -1.39
C ASP A 114 -24.80 27.88 0.01
N GLY A 115 -23.58 27.28 0.11
CA GLY A 115 -22.90 27.10 1.40
C GLY A 115 -23.60 26.15 2.35
N ASN A 116 -24.57 25.36 1.86
CA ASN A 116 -25.38 24.45 2.65
C ASN A 116 -24.81 23.02 2.58
N ASP A 117 -24.56 22.40 3.74
CA ASP A 117 -24.02 21.06 3.92
C ASP A 117 -25.10 19.95 3.94
N SER A 118 -26.23 20.16 3.26
CA SER A 118 -27.27 19.14 3.13
C SER A 118 -26.71 17.84 2.53
N ASP A 119 -27.34 16.71 2.83
CA ASP A 119 -26.95 15.39 2.31
C ASP A 119 -26.87 15.38 0.78
N THR A 120 -27.80 16.10 0.11
CA THR A 120 -27.76 16.27 -1.35
C THR A 120 -26.47 16.95 -1.82
N ASN A 121 -26.06 18.03 -1.15
CA ASN A 121 -24.84 18.77 -1.51
C ASN A 121 -23.58 17.98 -1.16
N GLN A 122 -23.56 17.27 -0.03
CA GLN A 122 -22.48 16.35 0.32
C GLN A 122 -22.33 15.24 -0.72
N PHE A 123 -23.45 14.65 -1.15
CA PHE A 123 -23.45 13.63 -2.21
C PHE A 123 -22.95 14.19 -3.56
N LYS A 124 -23.40 15.38 -3.98
CA LYS A 124 -22.90 16.06 -5.18
C LYS A 124 -21.39 16.32 -5.08
N ALA A 125 -20.89 16.78 -3.93
CA ALA A 125 -19.47 17.02 -3.71
C ALA A 125 -18.65 15.74 -3.76
N LEU A 126 -19.15 14.64 -3.18
CA LEU A 126 -18.55 13.31 -3.29
C LEU A 126 -18.43 12.88 -4.76
N ILE A 127 -19.53 12.99 -5.56
CA ILE A 127 -19.49 12.61 -6.98
C ILE A 127 -18.48 13.47 -7.75
N ARG A 128 -18.43 14.81 -7.52
CA ARG A 128 -17.40 15.67 -8.11
C ARG A 128 -15.98 15.21 -7.75
N GLY A 129 -15.74 14.86 -6.49
CA GLY A 129 -14.45 14.32 -6.03
C GLY A 129 -14.07 13.01 -6.73
N ILE A 130 -15.04 12.10 -6.93
CA ILE A 130 -14.81 10.85 -7.66
C ILE A 130 -14.49 11.12 -9.13
N GLN A 131 -15.17 12.04 -9.79
CA GLN A 131 -14.88 12.46 -11.16
C GLN A 131 -13.45 12.99 -11.30
N ASP A 132 -12.97 13.75 -10.32
CA ASP A 132 -11.64 14.34 -10.31
C ASP A 132 -10.56 13.30 -10.01
N MET A 133 -10.81 12.35 -9.10
CA MET A 133 -9.95 11.16 -8.92
C MET A 133 -9.86 10.34 -10.21
N LYS A 134 -10.98 10.11 -10.90
CA LYS A 134 -11.01 9.42 -12.21
C LYS A 134 -10.18 10.18 -13.25
N ALA A 135 -10.26 11.50 -13.29
CA ALA A 135 -9.46 12.30 -14.21
C ALA A 135 -7.95 12.17 -13.95
N ALA A 136 -7.53 12.16 -12.67
CA ALA A 136 -6.13 11.93 -12.31
C ALA A 136 -5.65 10.52 -12.68
N LEU A 137 -6.47 9.50 -12.45
CA LEU A 137 -6.14 8.14 -12.88
C LEU A 137 -6.04 8.04 -14.40
N ARG A 138 -7.00 8.62 -15.14
CA ARG A 138 -6.96 8.67 -16.61
C ARG A 138 -5.72 9.39 -17.15
N PHE A 139 -5.23 10.41 -16.45
CA PHE A 139 -3.97 11.08 -16.80
C PHE A 139 -2.80 10.09 -16.80
N PHE A 140 -2.64 9.29 -15.76
CA PHE A 140 -1.55 8.31 -15.67
C PHE A 140 -1.72 7.15 -16.66
N TYR A 141 -2.94 6.71 -16.93
CA TYR A 141 -3.20 5.72 -17.99
C TYR A 141 -2.84 6.26 -19.38
N LYS A 142 -3.13 7.54 -19.63
CA LYS A 142 -2.76 8.22 -20.87
C LYS A 142 -1.25 8.34 -20.97
N ASP A 143 -0.58 8.83 -19.91
CA ASP A 143 0.88 8.93 -19.87
C ASP A 143 1.53 7.59 -20.20
N ALA A 144 1.15 6.52 -19.49
CA ALA A 144 1.71 5.18 -19.69
C ALA A 144 1.53 4.62 -21.11
N SER A 145 0.49 5.05 -21.83
CA SER A 145 0.21 4.61 -23.20
C SER A 145 0.75 5.54 -24.29
N THR A 146 1.32 6.69 -23.92
CA THR A 146 1.81 7.71 -24.87
C THR A 146 3.27 8.05 -24.62
N VAL A 147 3.55 9.07 -23.77
CA VAL A 147 4.90 9.56 -23.48
C VAL A 147 5.63 8.70 -22.45
N ASN A 148 4.90 8.11 -21.53
CA ASN A 148 5.37 7.22 -20.46
C ASN A 148 6.43 7.85 -19.55
N ASP A 149 6.29 9.12 -19.25
CA ASP A 149 7.25 9.87 -18.42
C ASP A 149 7.33 9.33 -16.99
N TYR A 150 6.17 8.93 -16.43
CA TYR A 150 6.08 8.39 -15.07
C TYR A 150 6.32 6.88 -15.00
N ARG A 151 6.43 6.17 -16.13
CA ARG A 151 6.68 4.73 -16.20
C ARG A 151 5.76 3.91 -15.29
N ILE A 152 4.45 4.19 -15.34
CA ILE A 152 3.47 3.54 -14.49
C ILE A 152 3.16 2.13 -14.98
N ASP A 153 3.14 1.17 -14.05
CA ASP A 153 2.51 -0.13 -14.27
C ASP A 153 1.01 0.02 -14.07
N THR A 154 0.27 0.06 -15.17
CA THR A 154 -1.18 0.26 -15.15
C THR A 154 -1.96 -0.91 -14.53
N THR A 155 -1.30 -2.04 -14.26
CA THR A 155 -1.89 -3.16 -13.51
C THR A 155 -1.72 -3.01 -12.00
N GLN A 156 -0.94 -2.02 -11.54
CA GLN A 156 -0.57 -1.81 -10.15
C GLN A 156 -0.84 -0.37 -9.69
N ILE A 157 -2.04 0.11 -9.96
CA ILE A 157 -2.51 1.43 -9.53
C ILE A 157 -3.40 1.26 -8.30
N PHE A 158 -3.16 2.10 -7.30
CA PHE A 158 -3.96 2.16 -6.08
C PHE A 158 -4.43 3.60 -5.88
N CYS A 159 -5.65 3.77 -5.39
CA CYS A 159 -6.14 5.07 -4.95
C CYS A 159 -6.37 5.07 -3.45
N GLY A 160 -6.27 6.22 -2.82
CA GLY A 160 -6.47 6.35 -1.40
C GLY A 160 -6.80 7.79 -1.00
N GLY A 161 -7.05 7.95 0.28
CA GLY A 161 -7.30 9.29 0.83
C GLY A 161 -7.57 9.25 2.32
N VAL A 162 -7.72 10.44 2.88
CA VAL A 162 -7.97 10.68 4.29
C VAL A 162 -9.35 11.33 4.43
N SER A 163 -10.21 10.85 5.36
CA SER A 163 -11.53 11.45 5.63
C SER A 163 -12.33 11.62 4.34
N ALA A 164 -12.74 12.83 3.93
CA ALA A 164 -13.41 13.08 2.65
C ALA A 164 -12.68 12.46 1.45
N GLY A 165 -11.34 12.50 1.41
CA GLY A 165 -10.54 11.83 0.38
C GLY A 165 -10.66 10.31 0.44
N ALA A 166 -10.85 9.72 1.61
CA ALA A 166 -11.11 8.29 1.76
C ALA A 166 -12.51 7.89 1.26
N PHE A 167 -13.51 8.76 1.46
CA PHE A 167 -14.83 8.59 0.82
C PHE A 167 -14.71 8.56 -0.69
N ILE A 168 -13.95 9.49 -1.29
CA ILE A 168 -13.68 9.51 -2.73
C ILE A 168 -13.06 8.18 -3.19
N ALA A 169 -12.01 7.71 -2.50
CA ALA A 169 -11.31 6.48 -2.88
C ALA A 169 -12.18 5.22 -2.72
N LEU A 170 -12.92 5.10 -1.61
CA LEU A 170 -13.84 3.99 -1.37
C LEU A 170 -14.95 3.95 -2.43
N ASN A 171 -15.59 5.08 -2.70
CA ASN A 171 -16.65 5.13 -3.69
C ASN A 171 -16.11 4.96 -5.11
N HIS A 172 -14.90 5.44 -5.42
CA HIS A 172 -14.26 5.10 -6.69
C HIS A 172 -14.06 3.59 -6.87
N GLY A 173 -13.67 2.89 -5.81
CA GLY A 173 -13.41 1.45 -5.86
C GLY A 173 -14.66 0.57 -5.87
N TYR A 174 -15.72 0.98 -5.16
CA TYR A 174 -16.84 0.08 -4.85
C TYR A 174 -18.22 0.57 -5.31
N PHE A 175 -18.41 1.87 -5.51
CA PHE A 175 -19.67 2.39 -6.06
C PHE A 175 -19.81 1.99 -7.53
N LYS A 176 -21.00 1.52 -7.93
CA LYS A 176 -21.32 1.10 -9.30
C LYS A 176 -22.68 1.67 -9.69
N ASP A 177 -22.81 2.14 -10.92
CA ASP A 177 -24.10 2.67 -11.44
C ASP A 177 -25.25 1.65 -11.32
N THR A 178 -24.94 0.36 -11.36
CA THR A 178 -25.92 -0.72 -11.16
C THR A 178 -26.55 -0.77 -9.76
N ILE A 179 -26.01 0.00 -8.79
CA ILE A 179 -26.54 0.12 -7.44
C ILE A 179 -27.93 0.77 -7.44
N PHE A 180 -28.24 1.58 -8.44
CA PHE A 180 -29.58 2.16 -8.66
C PHE A 180 -30.62 1.16 -9.14
N THR A 181 -30.37 -0.16 -9.09
CA THR A 181 -31.37 -1.20 -9.43
C THR A 181 -32.51 -1.33 -8.41
N ASN A 182 -32.30 -0.99 -7.15
CA ASN A 182 -33.38 -0.58 -6.24
C ASN A 182 -33.41 0.94 -6.33
N PRO A 183 -34.51 1.56 -6.74
CA PRO A 183 -34.54 3.01 -6.94
C PRO A 183 -34.03 3.68 -5.64
N PRO A 184 -32.95 4.44 -5.72
CA PRO A 184 -32.51 5.22 -4.56
C PRO A 184 -33.59 6.25 -4.28
N PRO A 185 -33.60 6.92 -3.15
CA PRO A 185 -34.44 8.10 -2.94
C PRO A 185 -34.34 9.06 -4.15
N ASP A 186 -35.45 9.63 -4.59
CA ASP A 186 -35.50 10.47 -5.81
C ASP A 186 -34.45 11.59 -5.81
N TRP A 187 -34.11 12.12 -4.63
CA TRP A 187 -33.09 13.16 -4.49
C TRP A 187 -31.68 12.65 -4.82
N VAL A 188 -31.34 11.38 -4.55
CA VAL A 188 -30.03 10.79 -4.88
C VAL A 188 -29.88 10.68 -6.39
N GLN A 189 -30.90 10.18 -7.09
CA GLN A 189 -30.87 10.09 -8.54
C GLN A 189 -30.80 11.48 -9.17
N GLY A 190 -31.61 12.44 -8.66
CA GLY A 190 -31.59 13.83 -9.15
C GLY A 190 -30.22 14.50 -8.98
N ALA A 191 -29.63 14.36 -7.81
CA ALA A 191 -28.27 14.90 -7.53
C ALA A 191 -27.19 14.25 -8.40
N TYR A 192 -27.28 12.93 -8.62
CA TYR A 192 -26.36 12.18 -9.48
C TYR A 192 -26.43 12.66 -10.94
N ASP A 193 -27.64 12.82 -11.48
CA ASP A 193 -27.87 13.27 -12.86
C ASP A 193 -27.42 14.72 -13.05
N GLU A 194 -27.65 15.58 -12.07
CA GLU A 194 -27.29 17.00 -12.11
C GLU A 194 -25.78 17.23 -12.20
N VAL A 195 -24.98 16.42 -11.51
CA VAL A 195 -23.50 16.50 -11.60
C VAL A 195 -22.93 15.67 -12.77
N GLY A 196 -23.78 15.08 -13.61
CA GLY A 196 -23.37 14.33 -14.80
C GLY A 196 -22.81 12.93 -14.53
N GLY A 197 -23.21 12.31 -13.40
CA GLY A 197 -22.84 10.95 -13.03
C GLY A 197 -21.39 10.78 -12.62
N ILE A 198 -21.00 9.55 -12.30
CA ILE A 198 -19.71 9.21 -11.69
C ILE A 198 -18.50 9.32 -12.66
N GLU A 199 -18.72 9.21 -13.98
CA GLU A 199 -17.62 9.26 -14.96
C GLU A 199 -17.06 10.67 -15.13
N GLY A 200 -17.90 11.68 -15.14
CA GLY A 200 -17.54 13.08 -15.25
C GLY A 200 -16.72 13.44 -16.47
N GLN A 201 -16.40 14.72 -16.60
CA GLN A 201 -15.69 15.29 -17.74
C GLN A 201 -14.40 16.03 -17.31
N SER A 202 -13.88 15.76 -16.10
CA SER A 202 -12.79 16.55 -15.52
C SER A 202 -11.46 16.42 -16.27
N GLY A 203 -11.25 15.38 -17.09
CA GLY A 203 -10.05 15.27 -17.92
C GLY A 203 -9.82 13.88 -18.51
N ASN A 204 -9.06 13.86 -19.60
CA ASN A 204 -8.54 12.66 -20.28
C ASN A 204 -9.60 11.57 -20.57
N PRO A 205 -10.71 11.88 -21.25
CA PRO A 205 -11.77 10.90 -21.51
C PRO A 205 -11.27 9.73 -22.36
N GLY A 206 -11.88 8.55 -22.17
CA GLY A 206 -11.56 7.33 -22.94
C GLY A 206 -10.41 6.49 -22.39
N TYR A 207 -9.66 6.98 -21.39
CA TYR A 207 -8.67 6.18 -20.70
C TYR A 207 -9.27 5.47 -19.48
N SER A 208 -8.64 4.38 -19.05
CA SER A 208 -9.09 3.58 -17.91
C SER A 208 -8.99 4.35 -16.58
N THR A 209 -9.82 3.95 -15.62
CA THR A 209 -9.77 4.42 -14.23
C THR A 209 -9.61 3.26 -13.24
N LYS A 210 -9.29 2.06 -13.74
CA LYS A 210 -9.19 0.86 -12.91
C LYS A 210 -8.09 1.01 -11.87
N VAL A 211 -8.36 0.51 -10.68
CA VAL A 211 -7.38 0.41 -9.60
C VAL A 211 -7.29 -1.04 -9.11
N LYS A 212 -6.11 -1.43 -8.64
CA LYS A 212 -5.86 -2.74 -8.02
C LYS A 212 -6.32 -2.77 -6.57
N GLY A 213 -6.26 -1.64 -5.88
CA GLY A 213 -6.64 -1.56 -4.47
C GLY A 213 -6.99 -0.15 -4.01
N VAL A 214 -7.65 -0.11 -2.86
CA VAL A 214 -8.11 1.09 -2.18
C VAL A 214 -7.42 1.22 -0.82
N ILE A 215 -6.92 2.42 -0.52
CA ILE A 215 -6.33 2.79 0.77
C ILE A 215 -7.30 3.74 1.46
N ASN A 216 -8.00 3.23 2.45
CA ASN A 216 -9.03 3.95 3.20
C ASN A 216 -8.49 4.41 4.55
N LEU A 217 -8.35 5.72 4.75
CA LEU A 217 -7.91 6.30 6.00
C LEU A 217 -9.04 7.13 6.62
N CYS A 218 -9.80 6.52 7.54
CA CYS A 218 -10.94 7.10 8.25
C CYS A 218 -12.12 7.50 7.34
N GLY A 219 -12.45 6.71 6.32
CA GLY A 219 -13.63 6.91 5.47
C GLY A 219 -14.74 5.92 5.75
N ALA A 220 -15.87 6.09 5.04
CA ALA A 220 -17.04 5.23 5.13
C ALA A 220 -17.73 5.06 3.76
N LEU A 221 -18.64 4.09 3.66
CA LEU A 221 -19.54 3.84 2.53
C LEU A 221 -21.00 3.99 2.98
N ALA A 222 -21.87 4.36 2.06
CA ALA A 222 -23.31 4.37 2.34
C ALA A 222 -23.89 2.94 2.41
N ASP A 223 -23.32 1.99 1.66
CA ASP A 223 -23.76 0.58 1.69
C ASP A 223 -22.57 -0.36 1.45
N THR A 224 -22.33 -1.25 2.40
CA THR A 224 -21.27 -2.25 2.28
C THR A 224 -21.60 -3.35 1.26
N LEU A 225 -22.86 -3.53 0.86
CA LEU A 225 -23.25 -4.50 -0.17
C LEU A 225 -22.62 -4.21 -1.54
N TRP A 226 -22.13 -2.99 -1.74
CA TRP A 226 -21.39 -2.62 -2.94
C TRP A 226 -20.10 -3.42 -3.12
N ILE A 227 -19.53 -3.89 -2.02
CA ILE A 227 -18.27 -4.65 -2.05
C ILE A 227 -18.54 -6.09 -2.50
N GLN A 228 -17.80 -6.53 -3.53
CA GLN A 228 -17.82 -7.87 -4.11
C GLN A 228 -16.44 -8.53 -4.07
N ALA A 229 -16.37 -9.84 -4.18
CA ALA A 229 -15.12 -10.62 -4.12
C ALA A 229 -14.07 -10.25 -5.18
N THR A 230 -14.51 -9.69 -6.31
CA THR A 230 -13.66 -9.35 -7.47
C THR A 230 -13.27 -7.88 -7.54
N ASP A 231 -13.67 -7.10 -6.55
CA ASP A 231 -13.37 -5.67 -6.49
C ASP A 231 -11.90 -5.40 -6.08
N PRO A 232 -11.43 -4.16 -6.15
CA PRO A 232 -10.10 -3.78 -5.69
C PRO A 232 -9.85 -4.19 -4.24
N VAL A 233 -8.65 -4.70 -3.94
CA VAL A 233 -8.26 -5.07 -2.58
C VAL A 233 -8.29 -3.86 -1.63
N LEU A 234 -8.48 -4.07 -0.33
CA LEU A 234 -8.75 -2.99 0.62
C LEU A 234 -7.81 -2.99 1.82
N VAL A 235 -7.16 -1.87 2.08
CA VAL A 235 -6.53 -1.61 3.37
C VAL A 235 -7.18 -0.39 4.03
N SER A 236 -7.47 -0.50 5.34
CA SER A 236 -8.03 0.60 6.10
C SER A 236 -7.29 0.84 7.41
N VAL A 237 -7.25 2.10 7.81
CA VAL A 237 -6.82 2.54 9.14
C VAL A 237 -7.88 3.46 9.70
N HIS A 238 -8.32 3.21 10.97
CA HIS A 238 -9.42 3.97 11.56
C HIS A 238 -9.34 4.01 13.08
N GLY A 239 -9.67 5.13 13.70
CA GLY A 239 -9.82 5.26 15.16
C GLY A 239 -11.16 4.67 15.63
N THR A 240 -11.16 3.86 16.71
CA THR A 240 -12.42 3.23 17.18
C THR A 240 -13.34 4.16 17.94
N ALA A 241 -12.86 5.33 18.35
CA ALA A 241 -13.64 6.39 18.99
C ALA A 241 -13.80 7.62 18.06
N ASP A 242 -13.78 7.39 16.75
CA ASP A 242 -14.03 8.43 15.75
C ASP A 242 -15.48 8.90 15.89
N ASP A 243 -15.64 10.19 16.22
CA ASP A 243 -16.92 10.87 16.44
C ASP A 243 -17.37 11.71 15.24
N LEU A 244 -16.54 11.81 14.19
CA LEU A 244 -16.89 12.51 12.96
C LEU A 244 -17.28 11.53 11.84
N VAL A 245 -16.50 10.48 11.66
CA VAL A 245 -16.80 9.37 10.74
C VAL A 245 -16.81 8.08 11.55
N SER A 246 -17.99 7.62 11.92
CA SER A 246 -18.14 6.46 12.82
C SER A 246 -17.37 5.24 12.31
N TYR A 247 -16.61 4.61 13.23
CA TYR A 247 -15.87 3.39 12.96
C TYR A 247 -16.77 2.21 12.49
N THR A 248 -17.98 2.13 13.03
CA THR A 248 -18.99 1.12 12.67
C THR A 248 -20.10 1.75 11.84
N GLN A 249 -21.21 2.06 12.48
CA GLN A 249 -22.39 2.61 11.84
C GLN A 249 -22.75 3.95 12.46
N ASP A 250 -22.96 4.96 11.63
CA ASP A 250 -23.56 6.21 12.06
C ASP A 250 -25.06 6.16 11.81
N THR A 251 -25.84 6.43 12.87
CA THR A 251 -27.29 6.53 12.83
C THR A 251 -27.78 7.96 13.07
N THR A 252 -26.86 8.91 13.21
CA THR A 252 -27.16 10.31 13.56
C THR A 252 -27.34 11.21 12.34
N SER A 253 -26.83 10.79 11.17
CA SER A 253 -27.14 11.47 9.92
C SER A 253 -28.60 11.20 9.53
N VAL A 254 -29.35 12.27 9.27
CA VAL A 254 -30.81 12.24 9.11
C VAL A 254 -31.27 11.41 7.91
N GLU A 255 -30.41 11.08 6.95
CA GLU A 255 -30.79 10.50 5.66
C GLU A 255 -29.95 9.32 5.17
N GLY A 256 -28.94 8.88 5.89
CA GLY A 256 -28.13 7.74 5.43
C GLY A 256 -27.28 7.13 6.51
N MET A 257 -27.39 5.84 6.67
CA MET A 257 -26.45 5.07 7.47
C MET A 257 -25.10 5.08 6.79
N LEU A 258 -24.12 5.79 7.33
CA LEU A 258 -22.74 5.64 6.92
C LEU A 258 -22.15 4.41 7.63
N MET A 259 -21.53 3.54 6.87
CA MET A 259 -20.90 2.32 7.34
C MET A 259 -19.38 2.50 7.34
N GLY A 260 -18.79 2.62 8.52
CA GLY A 260 -17.36 2.83 8.69
C GLY A 260 -16.52 1.57 8.48
N SER A 261 -15.22 1.72 8.68
CA SER A 261 -14.24 0.67 8.35
C SER A 261 -14.52 -0.66 9.04
N GLY A 262 -15.06 -0.67 10.27
CA GLY A 262 -15.41 -1.91 10.96
C GLY A 262 -16.43 -2.76 10.19
N LEU A 263 -17.53 -2.15 9.69
CA LEU A 263 -18.54 -2.85 8.89
C LEU A 263 -18.06 -3.16 7.48
N ILE A 264 -17.33 -2.25 6.85
CA ILE A 264 -16.71 -2.45 5.53
C ILE A 264 -15.87 -3.73 5.53
N HIS A 265 -15.01 -3.94 6.55
CA HIS A 265 -14.13 -5.11 6.63
C HIS A 265 -14.88 -6.40 7.00
N ILE A 266 -15.95 -6.32 7.79
CA ILE A 266 -16.85 -7.47 7.98
C ILE A 266 -17.42 -7.93 6.63
N ARG A 267 -17.89 -6.99 5.81
CA ARG A 267 -18.40 -7.32 4.47
C ARG A 267 -17.31 -7.86 3.56
N ALA A 268 -16.13 -7.22 3.51
CA ALA A 268 -15.00 -7.67 2.70
C ALA A 268 -14.61 -9.13 3.04
N ASN A 269 -14.54 -9.47 4.33
CA ASN A 269 -14.27 -10.83 4.79
C ASN A 269 -15.38 -11.80 4.35
N ASN A 270 -16.65 -11.42 4.48
CA ASN A 270 -17.79 -12.27 4.15
C ASN A 270 -17.84 -12.63 2.66
N VAL A 271 -17.36 -11.75 1.78
CA VAL A 271 -17.30 -12.01 0.32
C VAL A 271 -15.95 -12.56 -0.12
N GLY A 272 -14.96 -12.67 0.77
CA GLY A 272 -13.63 -13.17 0.44
C GLY A 272 -12.76 -12.17 -0.32
N LEU A 273 -13.06 -10.86 -0.23
CA LEU A 273 -12.19 -9.82 -0.78
C LEU A 273 -10.91 -9.72 0.08
N PRO A 274 -9.70 -9.76 -0.50
CA PRO A 274 -8.46 -9.52 0.24
C PRO A 274 -8.48 -8.13 0.89
N ASN A 275 -8.35 -8.09 2.22
CA ASN A 275 -8.45 -6.84 2.96
C ASN A 275 -7.65 -6.88 4.27
N HIS A 276 -7.30 -5.69 4.79
CA HIS A 276 -6.68 -5.54 6.10
C HIS A 276 -7.16 -4.26 6.79
N LEU A 277 -7.54 -4.36 8.07
CA LEU A 277 -7.97 -3.24 8.91
C LEU A 277 -7.03 -3.11 10.11
N HIS A 278 -6.43 -1.93 10.25
CA HIS A 278 -5.76 -1.51 11.47
C HIS A 278 -6.64 -0.55 12.27
N SER A 279 -7.00 -0.94 13.48
CA SER A 279 -7.87 -0.15 14.36
C SER A 279 -7.06 0.50 15.46
N PHE A 280 -7.06 1.83 15.52
CA PHE A 280 -6.48 2.58 16.63
C PHE A 280 -7.49 2.65 17.79
N ILE A 281 -7.31 1.78 18.76
CA ILE A 281 -8.25 1.63 19.88
C ILE A 281 -8.32 2.92 20.70
N GLY A 282 -9.53 3.46 20.86
CA GLY A 282 -9.80 4.70 21.61
C GLY A 282 -9.34 5.99 20.92
N ALA A 283 -8.80 5.92 19.73
CA ALA A 283 -8.43 7.11 18.98
C ALA A 283 -9.65 7.70 18.22
N GLY A 284 -9.66 9.01 18.09
CA GLY A 284 -10.68 9.77 17.34
C GLY A 284 -10.41 9.84 15.85
N HIS A 285 -11.00 10.87 15.20
CA HIS A 285 -10.90 11.09 13.76
C HIS A 285 -9.47 11.46 13.34
N VAL A 286 -8.95 10.82 12.29
CA VAL A 286 -7.63 11.06 11.68
C VAL A 286 -6.51 11.17 12.74
N PRO A 287 -6.27 10.14 13.57
CA PRO A 287 -5.32 10.25 14.69
C PRO A 287 -3.86 10.42 14.21
N PHE A 288 -3.58 10.10 12.97
CA PHE A 288 -2.27 10.22 12.33
C PHE A 288 -2.03 11.60 11.69
N ILE A 289 -2.99 12.55 11.76
CA ILE A 289 -2.75 13.92 11.28
C ILE A 289 -1.67 14.56 12.14
N LEU A 290 -0.67 15.18 11.50
CA LEU A 290 0.40 15.87 12.19
C LEU A 290 -0.14 17.19 12.74
N PRO A 291 -0.13 17.43 14.06
CA PRO A 291 -0.55 18.70 14.62
C PRO A 291 0.42 19.83 14.21
N ILE A 292 -0.10 21.01 14.03
CA ILE A 292 0.70 22.22 13.81
C ILE A 292 0.69 23.05 15.11
N PRO A 293 1.84 23.26 15.79
CA PRO A 293 3.22 22.82 15.49
C PRO A 293 3.43 21.33 15.81
N PHE A 294 4.41 20.71 15.14
CA PHE A 294 4.76 19.30 15.25
C PHE A 294 5.02 18.87 16.71
N ILE A 295 4.03 18.31 17.37
CA ILE A 295 4.14 17.74 18.72
C ILE A 295 4.07 16.22 18.60
N PRO A 296 5.09 15.47 19.09
CA PRO A 296 4.96 14.01 19.19
C PRO A 296 3.81 13.67 20.14
N PRO A 297 2.75 13.03 19.83
CA PRO A 297 2.60 11.60 19.61
C PRO A 297 1.96 11.23 18.27
N ALA A 298 1.60 12.21 17.43
CA ALA A 298 1.03 11.93 16.12
C ALA A 298 1.96 11.10 15.20
N SER A 299 3.26 11.15 15.43
CA SER A 299 4.24 10.34 14.70
C SER A 299 4.02 8.83 14.85
N GLN A 300 3.59 8.35 16.01
CA GLN A 300 3.35 6.92 16.25
C GLN A 300 2.16 6.39 15.45
N TYR A 301 1.08 7.17 15.36
CA TYR A 301 -0.08 6.82 14.55
C TYR A 301 0.25 6.88 13.05
N MET A 302 1.02 7.88 12.62
CA MET A 302 1.44 7.99 11.23
C MET A 302 2.38 6.84 10.84
N ASP A 303 3.37 6.50 11.66
CA ASP A 303 4.26 5.36 11.40
C ASP A 303 3.49 4.04 11.33
N SER A 304 2.56 3.81 12.25
CA SER A 304 1.69 2.62 12.24
C SER A 304 0.79 2.58 11.01
N THR A 305 0.28 3.73 10.56
CA THR A 305 -0.49 3.86 9.31
C THR A 305 0.37 3.49 8.10
N ILE A 306 1.58 4.06 8.01
CA ILE A 306 2.53 3.76 6.92
C ILE A 306 2.90 2.27 6.91
N TRP A 307 3.21 1.67 8.06
CA TRP A 307 3.58 0.25 8.14
C TRP A 307 2.40 -0.66 7.75
N THR A 308 1.20 -0.35 8.21
CA THR A 308 -0.02 -1.08 7.84
C THR A 308 -0.25 -1.07 6.32
N VAL A 309 -0.20 0.11 5.73
CA VAL A 309 -0.39 0.27 4.28
C VAL A 309 0.76 -0.39 3.50
N ARG A 310 2.02 -0.20 3.93
CA ARG A 310 3.20 -0.84 3.34
C ARG A 310 3.08 -2.36 3.32
N ASP A 311 2.80 -2.97 4.47
CA ASP A 311 2.77 -4.42 4.62
C ASP A 311 1.65 -5.04 3.77
N PHE A 312 0.51 -4.35 3.67
CA PHE A 312 -0.58 -4.76 2.81
C PHE A 312 -0.22 -4.61 1.32
N LEU A 313 0.28 -3.44 0.91
CA LEU A 313 0.64 -3.22 -0.50
C LEU A 313 1.76 -4.15 -0.95
N TYR A 314 2.75 -4.42 -0.09
CA TYR A 314 3.85 -5.33 -0.40
C TYR A 314 3.39 -6.75 -0.73
N GLN A 315 2.29 -7.21 -0.17
CA GLN A 315 1.68 -8.50 -0.50
C GLN A 315 0.91 -8.48 -1.83
N HIS A 316 0.59 -7.30 -2.34
CA HIS A 316 -0.26 -7.14 -3.52
C HIS A 316 0.47 -6.51 -4.72
N VAL A 317 1.67 -5.95 -4.56
CA VAL A 317 2.49 -5.50 -5.69
C VAL A 317 3.25 -6.67 -6.30
N GLU A 318 3.38 -6.63 -7.62
CA GLU A 318 4.14 -7.61 -8.39
C GLU A 318 5.46 -6.97 -8.81
N CYS A 319 6.54 -7.70 -8.65
CA CYS A 319 7.83 -7.28 -9.17
C CYS A 319 7.90 -7.58 -10.65
N ASP A 320 8.36 -6.64 -11.46
CA ASP A 320 8.56 -6.89 -12.87
C ASP A 320 9.56 -8.04 -13.07
N SER A 321 9.07 -9.20 -13.52
CA SER A 321 9.88 -10.40 -13.75
C SER A 321 10.94 -10.19 -14.86
N ALA A 322 10.81 -9.15 -15.69
CA ALA A 322 11.80 -8.81 -16.69
C ALA A 322 13.11 -8.26 -16.08
N THR A 323 13.04 -7.67 -14.89
CA THR A 323 14.24 -7.22 -14.13
C THR A 323 14.88 -8.34 -13.29
N ILE A 324 14.13 -9.42 -13.02
CA ILE A 324 14.66 -10.60 -12.32
C ILE A 324 15.62 -11.39 -13.23
N SER A 325 15.51 -11.32 -14.57
CA SER A 325 16.43 -12.00 -15.47
C SER A 325 17.86 -11.46 -15.41
N GLY A 326 18.05 -10.15 -15.17
CA GLY A 326 19.38 -9.58 -14.88
C GLY A 326 19.89 -9.86 -13.47
N LEU A 327 18.98 -10.13 -12.51
CA LEU A 327 19.30 -10.53 -11.15
C LEU A 327 19.49 -12.05 -11.01
N ALA A 328 18.78 -12.85 -11.82
CA ALA A 328 19.02 -14.32 -11.84
C ALA A 328 20.46 -14.63 -12.28
N GLU A 329 21.05 -13.83 -13.17
CA GLU A 329 22.47 -13.91 -13.50
C GLU A 329 23.36 -13.44 -12.34
N ARG A 330 22.96 -12.43 -11.54
CA ARG A 330 23.68 -12.01 -10.34
C ARG A 330 23.43 -12.92 -9.14
N LEU A 331 22.21 -13.47 -8.97
CA LEU A 331 21.89 -14.44 -7.91
C LEU A 331 22.55 -15.80 -8.16
N ALA A 332 22.85 -16.14 -9.42
CA ALA A 332 23.69 -17.28 -9.74
C ALA A 332 25.15 -17.09 -9.25
N GLU A 333 25.53 -15.87 -8.89
CA GLU A 333 26.86 -15.51 -8.37
C GLU A 333 26.89 -15.25 -6.86
N THR A 334 25.76 -15.11 -6.15
CA THR A 334 25.77 -15.01 -4.69
C THR A 334 26.03 -16.38 -4.07
N PRO A 335 26.98 -16.50 -3.15
CA PRO A 335 27.23 -17.77 -2.46
C PRO A 335 26.02 -18.13 -1.61
N ALA A 336 25.40 -19.28 -1.87
CA ALA A 336 24.39 -19.83 -1.01
C ALA A 336 25.00 -20.35 0.29
N MET A 337 24.35 -20.07 1.42
CA MET A 337 24.77 -20.50 2.75
C MET A 337 23.84 -21.60 3.27
N THR A 338 24.36 -22.78 3.54
CA THR A 338 23.63 -23.87 4.19
C THR A 338 24.12 -24.05 5.62
N VAL A 339 23.20 -24.18 6.59
CA VAL A 339 23.55 -24.31 8.02
C VAL A 339 22.95 -25.61 8.56
N PHE A 340 23.81 -26.47 9.13
CA PHE A 340 23.41 -27.74 9.71
C PHE A 340 24.31 -28.17 10.87
N PRO A 341 23.78 -28.97 11.83
CA PRO A 341 22.35 -29.17 12.07
C PRO A 341 21.67 -27.88 12.54
N ASN A 342 20.38 -27.73 12.27
CA ASN A 342 19.58 -26.62 12.79
C ASN A 342 18.17 -27.18 13.12
N PRO A 343 17.78 -27.25 14.38
CA PRO A 343 18.46 -26.83 15.61
C PRO A 343 19.77 -27.58 15.93
N SER A 344 20.62 -26.95 16.76
CA SER A 344 21.86 -27.56 17.26
C SER A 344 22.07 -27.28 18.73
N ASN A 345 22.72 -28.24 19.44
CA ASN A 345 23.14 -28.10 20.83
C ASN A 345 24.66 -28.07 21.00
N THR A 346 25.44 -28.24 19.93
CA THR A 346 26.91 -28.31 19.97
C THR A 346 27.55 -27.31 19.00
N VAL A 347 27.27 -27.43 17.72
CA VAL A 347 27.91 -26.63 16.66
C VAL A 347 26.96 -26.45 15.48
N PHE A 348 27.01 -25.26 14.87
CA PHE A 348 26.45 -25.05 13.53
C PHE A 348 27.56 -25.14 12.51
N ASN A 349 27.45 -26.00 11.53
CA ASN A 349 28.32 -26.02 10.36
C ASN A 349 27.67 -25.19 9.26
N VAL A 350 28.42 -24.22 8.78
CA VAL A 350 28.00 -23.31 7.72
C VAL A 350 28.75 -23.70 6.46
N LEU A 351 28.06 -24.20 5.47
CA LEU A 351 28.57 -24.52 4.15
C LEU A 351 28.28 -23.37 3.17
N LEU A 352 29.30 -22.92 2.44
CA LEU A 352 29.23 -21.91 1.40
C LEU A 352 29.49 -22.54 0.03
N ASP A 353 28.55 -22.32 -0.91
CA ASP A 353 28.65 -22.94 -2.24
C ASP A 353 29.72 -22.29 -3.15
N LYS A 354 30.13 -21.06 -2.86
CA LYS A 354 31.14 -20.33 -3.62
C LYS A 354 32.30 -19.87 -2.68
N THR A 355 33.52 -20.05 -3.11
CA THR A 355 34.72 -19.86 -2.28
C THR A 355 35.74 -18.88 -2.87
N GLY A 356 35.44 -18.23 -3.98
CA GLY A 356 36.38 -17.34 -4.70
C GLY A 356 36.70 -16.03 -3.99
N GLU A 357 35.91 -15.62 -3.00
CA GLU A 357 36.04 -14.35 -2.28
C GLU A 357 36.12 -14.55 -0.77
N ALA A 358 36.47 -13.50 -0.05
CA ALA A 358 36.43 -13.48 1.41
C ALA A 358 35.07 -12.97 1.87
N PHE A 359 34.50 -13.56 2.92
CA PHE A 359 33.21 -13.22 3.50
C PHE A 359 33.33 -12.94 5.00
N LEU A 360 32.31 -12.32 5.55
CA LEU A 360 32.07 -12.13 6.96
C LEU A 360 30.77 -12.81 7.37
N LEU A 361 30.85 -13.76 8.33
CA LEU A 361 29.66 -14.34 8.98
C LEU A 361 29.44 -13.61 10.29
N GLU A 362 28.24 -13.06 10.49
CA GLU A 362 27.85 -12.42 11.74
C GLU A 362 26.65 -13.16 12.36
N VAL A 363 26.72 -13.38 13.67
CA VAL A 363 25.60 -13.92 14.46
C VAL A 363 25.02 -12.80 15.28
N SER A 364 23.72 -12.58 15.17
CA SER A 364 22.98 -11.62 15.98
C SER A 364 21.79 -12.29 16.69
N ASP A 365 21.34 -11.72 17.78
CA ASP A 365 20.06 -12.07 18.40
C ASP A 365 18.87 -11.50 17.58
N ILE A 366 17.65 -11.81 18.00
CA ILE A 366 16.43 -11.35 17.33
C ILE A 366 16.21 -9.84 17.43
N THR A 367 16.97 -9.12 18.27
CA THR A 367 16.92 -7.65 18.37
C THR A 367 17.93 -6.98 17.42
N GLY A 368 18.74 -7.77 16.70
CA GLY A 368 19.81 -7.29 15.82
C GLY A 368 21.14 -7.02 16.53
N LYS A 369 21.24 -7.29 17.84
CA LYS A 369 22.50 -7.15 18.58
C LYS A 369 23.48 -8.24 18.14
N ARG A 370 24.64 -7.83 17.62
CA ARG A 370 25.70 -8.77 17.20
C ARG A 370 26.31 -9.48 18.40
N ILE A 371 26.31 -10.81 18.34
CA ILE A 371 26.85 -11.71 19.36
C ILE A 371 28.28 -12.18 18.99
N ALA A 372 28.47 -12.57 17.72
CA ALA A 372 29.73 -13.07 17.22
C ALA A 372 29.98 -12.69 15.77
N SER A 373 31.23 -12.75 15.32
CA SER A 373 31.63 -12.47 13.95
C SER A 373 32.83 -13.35 13.56
N TYR A 374 32.75 -13.95 12.36
CA TYR A 374 33.76 -14.88 11.84
C TYR A 374 34.20 -14.45 10.45
N ALA A 375 35.48 -14.12 10.29
CA ALA A 375 36.03 -13.85 8.97
C ALA A 375 36.26 -15.15 8.21
N VAL A 376 35.73 -15.25 7.00
CA VAL A 376 35.86 -16.41 6.12
C VAL A 376 36.83 -16.06 4.99
N GLY A 377 37.96 -16.71 4.97
CA GLY A 377 38.98 -16.51 3.93
C GLY A 377 38.55 -17.05 2.57
N LYS A 378 39.26 -16.61 1.51
CA LYS A 378 39.09 -17.17 0.17
C LYS A 378 39.31 -18.68 0.19
N ASN A 379 38.54 -19.42 -0.56
CA ASN A 379 38.59 -20.88 -0.69
C ASN A 379 38.23 -21.67 0.59
N ILE A 380 37.63 -21.03 1.59
CA ILE A 380 37.03 -21.69 2.74
C ILE A 380 35.55 -21.90 2.43
N ASN A 381 35.12 -23.17 2.37
CA ASN A 381 33.76 -23.55 2.09
C ASN A 381 32.93 -23.98 3.31
N THR A 382 33.59 -24.14 4.46
CA THR A 382 32.90 -24.57 5.69
C THR A 382 33.45 -23.82 6.90
N VAL A 383 32.52 -23.33 7.73
CA VAL A 383 32.80 -22.65 8.99
C VAL A 383 32.00 -23.32 10.10
N SER A 384 32.66 -23.66 11.22
CA SER A 384 31.96 -24.24 12.39
C SER A 384 31.81 -23.18 13.48
N ILE A 385 30.56 -22.96 13.92
CA ILE A 385 30.18 -21.97 14.94
C ILE A 385 29.76 -22.72 16.20
N PRO A 386 30.54 -22.66 17.31
CA PRO A 386 30.19 -23.32 18.55
C PRO A 386 28.92 -22.73 19.18
N VAL A 387 27.93 -23.59 19.50
CA VAL A 387 26.69 -23.17 20.18
C VAL A 387 26.98 -22.69 21.61
N ALA A 388 28.11 -23.14 22.19
CA ALA A 388 28.54 -22.74 23.53
C ALA A 388 28.63 -21.21 23.68
N ASP A 389 29.03 -20.53 22.61
CA ASP A 389 29.26 -19.08 22.59
C ASP A 389 27.99 -18.27 22.42
N LEU A 390 26.86 -18.90 22.06
CA LEU A 390 25.61 -18.22 21.71
C LEU A 390 24.55 -18.28 22.82
N GLY A 391 24.56 -19.33 23.66
CA GLY A 391 23.50 -19.61 24.61
C GLY A 391 22.28 -20.26 23.93
N SER A 392 21.19 -20.50 24.70
CA SER A 392 19.96 -21.06 24.15
C SER A 392 19.09 -19.97 23.53
N GLY A 393 18.52 -20.23 22.36
CA GLY A 393 17.62 -19.27 21.73
C GLY A 393 17.61 -19.29 20.21
N VAL A 394 17.00 -18.27 19.64
CA VAL A 394 16.94 -18.02 18.19
C VAL A 394 17.92 -16.92 17.83
N PHE A 395 18.72 -17.19 16.80
CA PHE A 395 19.73 -16.25 16.29
C PHE A 395 19.59 -16.09 14.78
N LEU A 396 20.10 -14.99 14.26
CA LEU A 396 20.23 -14.71 12.83
C LEU A 396 21.70 -14.81 12.44
N LEU A 397 22.01 -15.66 11.48
CA LEU A 397 23.33 -15.80 10.89
C LEU A 397 23.32 -15.07 9.55
N SER A 398 24.12 -14.00 9.44
CA SER A 398 24.21 -13.14 8.26
C SER A 398 25.54 -13.36 7.54
N LEU A 399 25.48 -13.62 6.22
CA LEU A 399 26.64 -13.65 5.34
C LEU A 399 26.81 -12.28 4.68
N ARG A 400 28.02 -11.70 4.80
CA ARG A 400 28.35 -10.42 4.17
C ARG A 400 29.57 -10.55 3.27
N SER A 401 29.60 -9.71 2.22
CA SER A 401 30.82 -9.54 1.42
C SER A 401 31.92 -8.88 2.22
N SER A 402 33.15 -8.92 1.72
CA SER A 402 34.30 -8.21 2.30
C SER A 402 34.09 -6.68 2.36
N GLN A 403 33.13 -6.14 1.61
CA GLN A 403 32.79 -4.73 1.60
C GLN A 403 31.61 -4.42 2.56
N GLY A 404 31.10 -5.42 3.31
CA GLY A 404 30.00 -5.26 4.28
C GLY A 404 28.60 -5.43 3.72
N THR A 405 28.44 -5.64 2.40
CA THR A 405 27.12 -5.88 1.78
C THR A 405 26.51 -7.17 2.30
N LEU A 406 25.26 -7.13 2.78
CA LEU A 406 24.52 -8.31 3.20
C LEU A 406 24.18 -9.17 1.97
N LEU A 407 24.56 -10.44 2.01
CA LEU A 407 24.34 -11.40 0.92
C LEU A 407 23.23 -12.39 1.24
N GLU A 408 23.19 -12.93 2.46
CA GLU A 408 22.18 -13.90 2.89
C GLU A 408 22.00 -13.85 4.41
N VAL A 409 20.81 -14.24 4.89
CA VAL A 409 20.50 -14.43 6.32
C VAL A 409 19.79 -15.77 6.53
N LYS A 410 20.25 -16.52 7.52
CA LYS A 410 19.59 -17.75 7.99
C LYS A 410 19.22 -17.65 9.46
N LYS A 411 18.02 -18.12 9.79
CA LYS A 411 17.60 -18.33 11.16
C LYS A 411 18.22 -19.62 11.69
N VAL A 412 18.88 -19.57 12.84
CA VAL A 412 19.44 -20.73 13.53
C VAL A 412 18.89 -20.84 14.95
N ILE A 413 18.72 -22.05 15.43
CA ILE A 413 18.13 -22.35 16.74
C ILE A 413 19.12 -23.13 17.58
N SER A 414 19.59 -22.53 18.67
CA SER A 414 20.39 -23.19 19.68
C SER A 414 19.50 -23.82 20.74
N SER A 415 19.60 -25.14 20.92
CA SER A 415 18.79 -25.95 21.82
C SER A 415 19.64 -26.52 22.96
N ARG A 416 20.25 -25.65 23.78
CA ARG A 416 20.95 -26.08 24.97
C ARG A 416 20.04 -26.64 26.03
#